data_b457750376e1c39a9e2f4311ac5adfa9
#
_entry.id   b457750376e1c39a9e2f4311ac5adfa9
#
_cell.length_a   1.000
_cell.length_b   1.000
_cell.length_c   1.000
_cell.angle_alpha   90.00
_cell.angle_beta   90.00
_cell.angle_gamma   90.00
#
_symmetry.space_group_name_H-M   'P 1'
#
loop_
_entity.id
_entity.type
_entity.pdbx_description
1 polymer ?
#
loop_
_entity_poly.entity_id
_entity_poly.type
_entity_poly.pdbx_seq_one_letter_code
_entity_poly.pdbx_strand_id
1 'polypeptide(L)'
;CHELLFYGDELEFISGGVVVNNDTLAKRHDFVRRFLRATLKSFQWFKTNEKGATALMRQYGKLSSADAATVHKMVVPIYSRDGTIPRSFQERMIALQKANLKIEKKITPEMVYDFSIVDSLNREMGGK
;
A
#
# COMPACT_ATOMS: atom_id res chain seq x y z
N CYS A 1 17.24 7.06 -21.87
CA CYS A 1 15.79 6.84 -22.03
C CYS A 1 15.07 8.12 -21.66
N HIS A 2 14.02 8.46 -22.40
CA HIS A 2 13.12 9.56 -22.08
C HIS A 2 11.81 8.97 -21.58
N GLU A 3 11.30 9.48 -20.45
CA GLU A 3 9.97 9.15 -19.95
C GLU A 3 8.95 9.86 -20.86
N LEU A 4 8.01 9.11 -21.42
CA LEU A 4 6.95 9.64 -22.27
C LEU A 4 5.68 9.92 -21.47
N LEU A 5 5.39 9.11 -20.47
CA LEU A 5 4.21 9.19 -19.62
C LEU A 5 4.47 8.43 -18.31
N PHE A 6 4.12 9.02 -17.18
CA PHE A 6 4.10 8.33 -15.90
C PHE A 6 2.65 7.97 -15.55
N TYR A 7 2.34 6.69 -15.52
CA TYR A 7 0.98 6.19 -15.25
C TYR A 7 0.39 6.72 -13.93
N GLY A 8 1.24 6.96 -12.93
CA GLY A 8 0.81 7.47 -11.63
C GLY A 8 0.19 8.86 -11.67
N ASP A 9 0.48 9.67 -12.67
CA ASP A 9 -0.08 11.01 -12.84
C ASP A 9 -1.47 10.95 -13.48
N GLU A 10 -1.76 9.92 -14.27
CA GLU A 10 -2.99 9.79 -15.05
C GLU A 10 -4.01 8.82 -14.44
N LEU A 11 -3.51 7.78 -13.75
CA LEU A 11 -4.34 6.70 -13.23
C LEU A 11 -4.00 6.39 -11.78
N GLU A 12 -4.87 6.77 -10.87
CA GLU A 12 -4.82 6.23 -9.51
C GLU A 12 -5.20 4.74 -9.54
N PHE A 13 -4.26 3.90 -9.11
CA PHE A 13 -4.41 2.45 -9.13
C PHE A 13 -3.83 1.82 -7.86
N ILE A 14 -4.49 0.78 -7.35
CA ILE A 14 -3.95 -0.03 -6.25
C ILE A 14 -3.00 -1.07 -6.85
N SER A 15 -1.69 -0.85 -6.71
CA SER A 15 -0.67 -1.76 -7.21
C SER A 15 -0.37 -2.92 -6.27
N GLY A 16 -0.71 -2.80 -4.99
CA GLY A 16 -0.45 -3.84 -4.01
C GLY A 16 -1.19 -3.65 -2.69
N GLY A 17 -1.29 -4.73 -1.95
CA GLY A 17 -1.92 -4.75 -0.63
C GLY A 17 -1.63 -6.06 0.10
N VAL A 18 -2.00 -6.11 1.37
CA VAL A 18 -1.92 -7.35 2.17
C VAL A 18 -3.21 -8.12 2.02
N VAL A 19 -3.12 -9.34 1.52
CA VAL A 19 -4.25 -10.27 1.38
C VAL A 19 -4.07 -11.41 2.37
N VAL A 20 -5.14 -11.71 3.09
CA VAL A 20 -5.17 -12.76 4.11
C VAL A 20 -6.43 -13.61 3.91
N ASN A 21 -6.31 -14.93 3.99
CA ASN A 21 -7.48 -15.78 3.98
C ASN A 21 -8.23 -15.75 5.33
N ASN A 22 -9.53 -16.06 5.30
CA ASN A 22 -10.39 -16.01 6.48
C ASN A 22 -9.92 -16.91 7.63
N ASP A 23 -9.37 -18.06 7.32
CA ASP A 23 -8.83 -18.99 8.31
C ASP A 23 -7.64 -18.42 9.06
N THR A 24 -6.72 -17.79 8.36
CA THR A 24 -5.56 -17.12 8.98
C THR A 24 -6.01 -15.93 9.81
N LEU A 25 -6.97 -15.14 9.29
CA LEU A 25 -7.51 -14.00 10.03
C LEU A 25 -8.17 -14.45 11.34
N ALA A 26 -8.99 -15.52 11.31
CA ALA A 26 -9.69 -16.03 12.47
C ALA A 26 -8.76 -16.74 13.47
N LYS A 27 -7.86 -17.60 12.99
CA LYS A 27 -7.04 -18.48 13.84
C LYS A 27 -5.70 -17.86 14.26
N ARG A 28 -5.22 -16.85 13.53
CA ARG A 28 -3.91 -16.23 13.73
C ARG A 28 -3.98 -14.69 13.73
N HIS A 29 -5.02 -14.15 14.31
CA HIS A 29 -5.28 -12.71 14.37
C HIS A 29 -4.07 -11.90 14.87
N ASP A 30 -3.41 -12.37 15.95
CA ASP A 30 -2.22 -11.70 16.49
C ASP A 30 -1.03 -11.68 15.52
N PHE A 31 -0.87 -12.75 14.73
CA PHE A 31 0.14 -12.78 13.69
C PHE A 31 -0.13 -11.72 12.62
N VAL A 32 -1.36 -11.65 12.11
CA VAL A 32 -1.78 -10.66 11.13
C VAL A 32 -1.57 -9.25 11.67
N ARG A 33 -1.98 -9.00 12.91
CA ARG A 33 -1.82 -7.71 13.58
C ARG A 33 -0.35 -7.30 13.71
N ARG A 34 0.53 -8.21 14.14
CA ARG A 34 1.98 -7.93 14.25
C ARG A 34 2.60 -7.67 12.88
N PHE A 35 2.20 -8.43 11.87
CA PHE A 35 2.66 -8.23 10.49
C PHE A 35 2.26 -6.85 9.97
N LEU A 36 0.99 -6.47 10.09
CA LEU A 36 0.49 -5.16 9.67
C LEU A 36 1.18 -4.02 10.42
N ARG A 37 1.41 -4.17 11.74
CA ARG A 37 2.17 -3.19 12.53
C ARG A 37 3.60 -2.99 12.00
N ALA A 38 4.29 -4.08 11.68
CA ALA A 38 5.62 -4.01 11.11
C ALA A 38 5.60 -3.33 9.73
N THR A 39 4.62 -3.65 8.89
CA THR A 39 4.42 -3.06 7.56
C THR A 39 4.19 -1.55 7.66
N LEU A 40 3.27 -1.10 8.53
CA LEU A 40 3.00 0.33 8.72
C LEU A 40 4.24 1.08 9.22
N LYS A 41 4.97 0.52 10.19
CA LYS A 41 6.23 1.10 10.67
C LYS A 41 7.28 1.17 9.56
N SER A 42 7.37 0.15 8.72
CA SER A 42 8.29 0.12 7.59
C SER A 42 7.97 1.20 6.56
N PHE A 43 6.69 1.41 6.24
CA PHE A 43 6.26 2.48 5.35
C PHE A 43 6.59 3.85 5.92
N GLN A 44 6.31 4.07 7.20
CA GLN A 44 6.64 5.31 7.86
C GLN A 44 8.15 5.58 7.86
N TRP A 45 8.93 4.56 8.24
CA TRP A 45 10.39 4.66 8.23
C TRP A 45 10.93 4.94 6.82
N PHE A 46 10.43 4.25 5.80
CA PHE A 46 10.83 4.44 4.42
C PHE A 46 10.58 5.88 3.93
N LYS A 47 9.42 6.45 4.29
CA LYS A 47 9.06 7.82 3.92
C LYS A 47 9.90 8.88 4.64
N THR A 48 10.23 8.65 5.92
CA THR A 48 10.87 9.67 6.76
C THR A 48 12.39 9.54 6.84
N ASN A 49 12.95 8.41 6.38
CA ASN A 49 14.39 8.14 6.42
C ASN A 49 14.96 7.92 5.02
N GLU A 50 15.01 8.99 4.22
CA GLU A 50 15.54 8.95 2.85
C GLU A 50 16.94 8.32 2.80
N LYS A 51 17.83 8.71 3.71
CA LYS A 51 19.22 8.21 3.75
C LYS A 51 19.26 6.69 3.96
N GLY A 52 18.48 6.17 4.90
CA GLY A 52 18.40 4.73 5.14
C GLY A 52 17.72 3.98 4.00
N ALA A 53 16.61 4.52 3.49
CA ALA A 53 15.87 3.94 2.38
C ALA A 53 16.73 3.83 1.12
N THR A 54 17.40 4.90 0.73
CA THR A 54 18.29 4.90 -0.44
C THR A 54 19.50 3.99 -0.26
N ALA A 55 20.05 3.88 0.96
CA ALA A 55 21.12 2.91 1.26
C ALA A 55 20.66 1.47 1.03
N LEU A 56 19.45 1.09 1.49
CA LEU A 56 18.88 -0.24 1.23
C LEU A 56 18.59 -0.46 -0.26
N MET A 57 18.06 0.54 -0.97
CA MET A 57 17.83 0.46 -2.42
C MET A 57 19.13 0.22 -3.19
N ARG A 58 20.22 0.85 -2.77
CA ARG A 58 21.55 0.60 -3.36
C ARG A 58 22.05 -0.81 -3.06
N GLN A 59 21.91 -1.26 -1.83
CA GLN A 59 22.40 -2.56 -1.40
C GLN A 59 21.64 -3.71 -2.07
N TYR A 60 20.33 -3.68 -2.07
CA TYR A 60 19.47 -4.77 -2.56
C TYR A 60 19.05 -4.59 -4.02
N GLY A 61 18.79 -3.37 -4.46
CA GLY A 61 18.41 -3.05 -5.83
C GLY A 61 19.60 -2.81 -6.78
N LYS A 62 20.84 -2.78 -6.23
CA LYS A 62 22.07 -2.48 -6.98
C LYS A 62 22.01 -1.17 -7.75
N LEU A 63 21.30 -0.19 -7.22
CA LEU A 63 21.13 1.12 -7.82
C LEU A 63 22.34 2.01 -7.56
N SER A 64 22.60 2.95 -8.48
CA SER A 64 23.52 4.06 -8.21
C SER A 64 22.94 4.98 -7.12
N SER A 65 23.75 5.86 -6.54
CA SER A 65 23.27 6.83 -5.55
C SER A 65 22.24 7.79 -6.14
N ALA A 66 22.44 8.24 -7.37
CA ALA A 66 21.53 9.14 -8.07
C ALA A 66 20.18 8.45 -8.38
N ASP A 67 20.25 7.21 -8.90
CA ASP A 67 19.03 6.45 -9.23
C ASP A 67 18.23 6.13 -7.96
N ALA A 68 18.89 5.72 -6.86
CA ALA A 68 18.23 5.44 -5.58
C ALA A 68 17.49 6.67 -5.03
N ALA A 69 18.09 7.85 -5.13
CA ALA A 69 17.45 9.10 -4.70
C ALA A 69 16.24 9.45 -5.59
N THR A 70 16.39 9.29 -6.91
CA THR A 70 15.30 9.53 -7.86
C THR A 70 14.14 8.58 -7.61
N VAL A 71 14.41 7.27 -7.54
CA VAL A 71 13.38 6.25 -7.28
C VAL A 71 12.70 6.48 -5.94
N HIS A 72 13.43 6.82 -4.88
CA HIS A 72 12.84 7.12 -3.58
C HIS A 72 11.80 8.25 -3.67
N LYS A 73 12.16 9.37 -4.33
CA LYS A 73 11.24 10.51 -4.53
C LYS A 73 9.98 10.12 -5.32
N MET A 74 10.13 9.28 -6.34
CA MET A 74 9.00 8.81 -7.14
C MET A 74 8.09 7.85 -6.37
N VAL A 75 8.65 7.02 -5.50
CA VAL A 75 7.92 5.93 -4.82
C VAL A 75 7.25 6.41 -3.52
N VAL A 76 7.82 7.37 -2.80
CA VAL A 76 7.26 7.87 -1.53
C VAL A 76 5.78 8.30 -1.64
N PRO A 77 5.34 9.05 -2.68
CA PRO A 77 3.93 9.43 -2.81
C PRO A 77 2.97 8.26 -3.08
N ILE A 78 3.48 7.13 -3.59
CA ILE A 78 2.67 5.96 -3.96
C ILE A 78 2.17 5.22 -2.71
N TYR A 79 2.96 5.23 -1.62
CA TYR A 79 2.56 4.55 -0.40
C TYR A 79 1.44 5.30 0.31
N SER A 80 0.39 4.57 0.70
CA SER A 80 -0.68 5.09 1.56
C SER A 80 -0.09 5.79 2.80
N ARG A 81 -0.76 6.83 3.27
CA ARG A 81 -0.34 7.59 4.45
C ARG A 81 -0.41 6.76 5.73
N ASP A 82 -1.46 5.98 5.86
CA ASP A 82 -1.87 5.26 7.08
C ASP A 82 -2.19 3.78 6.83
N GLY A 83 -1.95 3.29 5.62
CA GLY A 83 -2.27 1.92 5.23
C GLY A 83 -3.72 1.71 4.79
N THR A 84 -4.52 2.78 4.72
CA THR A 84 -5.90 2.73 4.21
C THR A 84 -6.03 3.42 2.85
N ILE A 85 -7.18 3.30 2.22
CA ILE A 85 -7.54 4.01 1.00
C ILE A 85 -8.95 4.61 1.13
N PRO A 86 -9.23 5.80 0.54
CA PRO A 86 -10.54 6.43 0.59
C PRO A 86 -11.65 5.54 0.04
N ARG A 87 -12.85 5.60 0.62
CA ARG A 87 -14.01 4.81 0.18
C ARG A 87 -14.34 5.02 -1.30
N SER A 88 -14.33 6.25 -1.77
CA SER A 88 -14.55 6.56 -3.19
C SER A 88 -13.58 5.84 -4.12
N PHE A 89 -12.34 5.68 -3.68
CA PHE A 89 -11.32 4.96 -4.42
C PHE A 89 -11.57 3.44 -4.39
N GLN A 90 -11.97 2.87 -3.24
CA GLN A 90 -12.38 1.47 -3.13
C GLN A 90 -13.52 1.14 -4.10
N GLU A 91 -14.56 1.99 -4.14
CA GLU A 91 -15.73 1.83 -5.01
C GLU A 91 -15.35 1.90 -6.50
N ARG A 92 -14.48 2.85 -6.87
CA ARG A 92 -13.96 2.98 -8.25
C ARG A 92 -13.17 1.75 -8.68
N MET A 93 -12.30 1.22 -7.80
CA MET A 93 -11.53 0.01 -8.09
C MET A 93 -12.41 -1.23 -8.24
N ILE A 94 -13.44 -1.37 -7.40
CA ILE A 94 -14.43 -2.46 -7.52
C ILE A 94 -15.18 -2.34 -8.85
N ALA A 95 -15.64 -1.13 -9.21
CA ALA A 95 -16.34 -0.91 -10.47
C ALA A 95 -15.47 -1.28 -11.69
N LEU A 96 -14.21 -0.86 -11.68
CA LEU A 96 -13.24 -1.19 -12.74
C LEU A 96 -13.03 -2.71 -12.86
N GLN A 97 -12.81 -3.39 -11.73
CA GLN A 97 -12.59 -4.84 -11.75
C GLN A 97 -13.86 -5.61 -12.15
N LYS A 98 -15.03 -5.17 -11.72
CA LYS A 98 -16.30 -5.75 -12.15
C LYS A 98 -16.48 -5.64 -13.67
N ALA A 99 -16.19 -4.49 -14.26
CA ALA A 99 -16.26 -4.28 -15.70
C ALA A 99 -15.27 -5.21 -16.44
N ASN A 100 -14.03 -5.26 -16.00
CA ASN A 100 -12.99 -6.09 -16.62
C ASN A 100 -13.29 -7.59 -16.55
N LEU A 101 -13.81 -8.05 -15.42
CA LEU A 101 -14.11 -9.46 -15.16
C LEU A 101 -15.55 -9.86 -15.51
N LYS A 102 -16.37 -8.91 -16.02
CA LYS A 102 -17.79 -9.10 -16.36
C LYS A 102 -18.59 -9.66 -15.18
N ILE A 103 -18.35 -9.14 -13.97
CA ILE A 103 -19.05 -9.55 -12.76
C ILE A 103 -20.33 -8.71 -12.60
N GLU A 104 -21.49 -9.33 -12.68
CA GLU A 104 -22.79 -8.67 -12.47
C GLU A 104 -23.18 -8.55 -11.00
N LYS A 105 -22.70 -9.47 -10.16
CA LYS A 105 -23.00 -9.50 -8.72
C LYS A 105 -22.68 -8.17 -8.06
N LYS A 106 -23.55 -7.74 -7.12
CA LYS A 106 -23.27 -6.59 -6.26
C LYS A 106 -22.09 -6.90 -5.34
N ILE A 107 -21.05 -6.08 -5.40
CA ILE A 107 -19.88 -6.16 -4.52
C ILE A 107 -19.75 -4.80 -3.84
N THR A 108 -19.65 -4.79 -2.51
CA THR A 108 -19.44 -3.57 -1.71
C THR A 108 -18.00 -3.51 -1.21
N PRO A 109 -17.50 -2.32 -0.85
CA PRO A 109 -16.15 -2.18 -0.27
C PRO A 109 -15.91 -3.11 0.93
N GLU A 110 -16.88 -3.27 1.80
CA GLU A 110 -16.77 -4.09 3.02
C GLU A 110 -16.62 -5.60 2.71
N MET A 111 -16.99 -6.02 1.50
CA MET A 111 -16.78 -7.42 1.06
C MET A 111 -15.34 -7.67 0.58
N VAL A 112 -14.60 -6.61 0.28
CA VAL A 112 -13.26 -6.69 -0.34
C VAL A 112 -12.19 -6.15 0.60
N TYR A 113 -12.48 -5.08 1.33
CA TYR A 113 -11.52 -4.35 2.15
C TYR A 113 -11.92 -4.40 3.63
N ASP A 114 -10.97 -4.77 4.48
CA ASP A 114 -11.10 -4.69 5.93
C ASP A 114 -9.91 -3.91 6.50
N PHE A 115 -10.15 -2.71 6.96
CA PHE A 115 -9.15 -1.85 7.58
C PHE A 115 -9.23 -1.81 9.12
N SER A 116 -10.08 -2.63 9.74
CA SER A 116 -10.33 -2.61 11.19
C SER A 116 -9.05 -2.76 12.03
N ILE A 117 -8.17 -3.69 11.64
CA ILE A 117 -6.88 -3.90 12.31
C ILE A 117 -5.95 -2.70 12.08
N VAL A 118 -5.91 -2.17 10.87
CA VAL A 118 -5.07 -1.01 10.49
C VAL A 118 -5.49 0.22 11.27
N ASP A 119 -6.78 0.51 11.34
CA ASP A 119 -7.33 1.64 12.10
C ASP A 119 -7.03 1.53 13.60
N SER A 120 -7.14 0.31 14.16
CA SER A 120 -6.76 0.05 15.55
C SER A 120 -5.26 0.31 15.78
N LEU A 121 -4.40 -0.15 14.86
CA LEU A 121 -2.96 0.06 14.94
C LEU A 121 -2.58 1.53 14.80
N ASN A 122 -3.24 2.27 13.92
CA ASN A 122 -3.00 3.71 13.77
C ASN A 122 -3.32 4.48 15.04
N ARG A 123 -4.45 4.17 15.70
CA ARG A 123 -4.79 4.76 17.00
C ARG A 123 -3.72 4.46 18.06
N GLU A 124 -3.22 3.23 18.13
CA GLU A 124 -2.17 2.83 19.09
C GLU A 124 -0.82 3.48 18.82
N MET A 125 -0.47 3.66 17.56
CA MET A 125 0.82 4.25 17.16
C MET A 125 0.82 5.78 17.21
N GLY A 126 -0.28 6.41 17.66
CA GLY A 126 -0.41 7.85 17.75
C GLY A 126 -0.58 8.53 16.39
N GLY A 127 -1.14 7.83 15.43
CA GLY A 127 -1.48 8.38 14.12
C GLY A 127 -2.53 9.48 14.28
N LYS A 128 -2.12 10.73 14.07
CA LYS A 128 -2.98 11.88 13.85
C LYS A 128 -3.32 11.99 12.37
#